data_796ac720db76f9585d3cb1833d628694
#
_entry.id   796ac720db76f9585d3cb1833d628694
#
_cell.length_a   1.000
_cell.length_b   1.000
_cell.length_c   1.000
_cell.angle_alpha   90.00
_cell.angle_beta   90.00
_cell.angle_gamma   90.00
#
_symmetry.space_group_name_H-M   'P 1'
#
loop_
_entity.id
_entity.type
_entity.pdbx_description
1 polymer ?
#
loop_
_entity_poly.entity_id
_entity_poly.type
_entity_poly.pdbx_seq_one_letter_code
_entity_poly.pdbx_strand_id
1 'polypeptide(L)'
;MARKVVLAGACRTAIGVMGGALSTTPAPVLGTVVIKEALKRSGVKPEQVDEVYMGCVIQAGLGQNPARQAAFNAGIPEEVPATTINVLCGSGLHCVNLAAKLIGAGDADIIVAGGMENMSMAPYLLPNGRYGYRMGAGAGAIQDSMIKDALTDAFYDYHMGITAENICEQWKLTREELDEFAAASQQKAAKAIESGKFKDEIVPVEVKKKKETIVFDTDEGPRAGVTPESLSKLRPAFKKDGGLVTAGNASGINDAAAAIVVMSEEKAKELGVTPMATWIAGELAGCDPRIMGIGPVPATKKTMAKAGYQISDFDLIEANEAFAAQSVAVQKELGFSSDVLNVNGGAIALGHPVGCSGTRILVTLLYEMQKRDAHKGLATLCVGGGMGAAAIVER
;
A
#
# COMPACT_ATOMS: atom_id res chain seq x y z
N MET A 1 16.09 5.84 -27.12
CA MET A 1 15.67 4.72 -26.25
C MET A 1 15.29 5.34 -24.90
N ALA A 2 14.23 4.88 -24.25
CA ALA A 2 13.91 5.36 -22.91
C ALA A 2 15.07 5.03 -21.94
N ARG A 3 15.35 5.93 -20.99
CA ARG A 3 16.40 5.75 -19.98
C ARG A 3 16.02 4.58 -19.07
N LYS A 4 17.03 3.82 -18.65
CA LYS A 4 16.84 2.74 -17.68
C LYS A 4 16.64 3.33 -16.29
N VAL A 5 15.64 2.86 -15.56
CA VAL A 5 15.27 3.38 -14.24
C VAL A 5 15.49 2.31 -13.19
N VAL A 6 16.12 2.68 -12.09
CA VAL A 6 16.46 1.80 -10.99
C VAL A 6 15.84 2.26 -9.67
N LEU A 7 15.65 1.31 -8.76
CA LEU A 7 15.08 1.51 -7.43
C LEU A 7 16.16 1.27 -6.39
N ALA A 8 16.27 2.16 -5.42
CA ALA A 8 17.26 2.08 -4.33
C ALA A 8 16.68 2.56 -3.00
N GLY A 9 17.33 2.23 -1.89
CA GLY A 9 17.04 2.75 -0.57
C GLY A 9 15.62 2.47 -0.05
N ALA A 10 14.94 1.46 -0.56
CA ALA A 10 13.58 1.13 -0.17
C ALA A 10 13.45 0.88 1.34
N CYS A 11 12.42 1.45 1.97
CA CYS A 11 12.11 1.21 3.37
C CYS A 11 10.64 1.46 3.68
N ARG A 12 10.18 0.95 4.82
CA ARG A 12 8.85 1.22 5.39
C ARG A 12 8.90 1.35 6.91
N THR A 13 7.93 1.98 7.51
CA THR A 13 7.68 1.82 8.95
C THR A 13 7.08 0.44 9.22
N ALA A 14 7.13 -0.02 10.46
CA ALA A 14 6.20 -1.04 10.91
C ALA A 14 4.75 -0.52 10.74
N ILE A 15 3.80 -1.44 10.58
CA ILE A 15 2.37 -1.12 10.36
C ILE A 15 1.65 -1.16 11.70
N GLY A 16 1.08 -0.01 12.09
CA GLY A 16 0.23 0.12 13.27
C GLY A 16 -1.21 -0.28 12.99
N VAL A 17 -1.91 -0.82 13.99
CA VAL A 17 -3.35 -1.06 13.93
C VAL A 17 -4.12 0.20 14.33
N MET A 18 -5.40 0.27 13.99
CA MET A 18 -6.28 1.37 14.40
C MET A 18 -6.27 1.54 15.93
N GLY A 19 -5.95 2.74 16.39
CA GLY A 19 -5.83 3.04 17.83
C GLY A 19 -4.57 2.46 18.49
N GLY A 20 -3.65 1.85 17.71
CA GLY A 20 -2.41 1.27 18.18
C GLY A 20 -1.27 2.27 18.41
N ALA A 21 -0.04 1.81 18.32
CA ALA A 21 1.14 2.62 18.66
C ALA A 21 1.28 3.89 17.82
N LEU A 22 0.97 3.83 16.52
CA LEU A 22 1.08 4.97 15.59
C LEU A 22 -0.14 5.89 15.56
N SER A 23 -1.20 5.59 16.29
CA SER A 23 -2.52 6.27 16.21
C SER A 23 -2.51 7.78 16.44
N THR A 24 -1.44 8.33 17.02
CA THR A 24 -1.27 9.76 17.28
C THR A 24 -0.13 10.39 16.49
N THR A 25 0.46 9.66 15.55
CA THR A 25 1.59 10.13 14.73
C THR A 25 1.08 10.51 13.33
N PRO A 26 0.99 11.81 12.98
CA PRO A 26 0.44 12.24 11.70
C PRO A 26 1.14 11.61 10.48
N ALA A 27 0.38 11.31 9.43
CA ALA A 27 0.93 10.72 8.20
C ALA A 27 2.16 11.46 7.64
N PRO A 28 2.23 12.81 7.58
CA PRO A 28 3.44 13.51 7.14
C PRO A 28 4.67 13.26 8.02
N VAL A 29 4.49 12.99 9.31
CA VAL A 29 5.60 12.64 10.23
C VAL A 29 6.13 11.25 9.88
N LEU A 30 5.24 10.27 9.64
CA LEU A 30 5.63 8.94 9.16
C LEU A 30 6.34 9.03 7.80
N GLY A 31 5.82 9.85 6.89
CA GLY A 31 6.44 10.15 5.59
C GLY A 31 7.85 10.73 5.74
N THR A 32 8.05 11.66 6.69
CA THR A 32 9.36 12.23 7.00
C THR A 32 10.38 11.14 7.38
N VAL A 33 9.97 10.19 8.22
CA VAL A 33 10.85 9.10 8.68
C VAL A 33 11.33 8.25 7.50
N VAL A 34 10.42 7.82 6.63
CA VAL A 34 10.77 6.94 5.50
C VAL A 34 11.53 7.68 4.40
N ILE A 35 11.27 8.96 4.15
CA ILE A 35 12.05 9.75 3.18
C ILE A 35 13.51 9.88 3.67
N LYS A 36 13.73 10.27 4.93
CA LYS A 36 15.07 10.34 5.53
C LYS A 36 15.81 9.02 5.42
N GLU A 37 15.16 7.94 5.77
CA GLU A 37 15.79 6.61 5.76
C GLU A 37 16.06 6.12 4.34
N ALA A 38 15.17 6.37 3.37
CA ALA A 38 15.38 6.02 1.97
C ALA A 38 16.61 6.74 1.38
N LEU A 39 16.76 8.03 1.66
CA LEU A 39 17.95 8.79 1.27
C LEU A 39 19.22 8.25 1.93
N LYS A 40 19.17 7.96 3.22
CA LYS A 40 20.31 7.39 3.96
C LYS A 40 20.71 6.03 3.40
N ARG A 41 19.76 5.13 3.13
CA ARG A 41 20.04 3.77 2.59
C ARG A 41 20.58 3.81 1.18
N SER A 42 20.08 4.72 0.36
CA SER A 42 20.57 4.90 -1.02
C SER A 42 21.91 5.65 -1.08
N GLY A 43 22.27 6.43 -0.06
CA GLY A 43 23.41 7.34 -0.07
C GLY A 43 23.17 8.61 -0.88
N VAL A 44 21.95 8.84 -1.36
CA VAL A 44 21.55 10.06 -2.07
C VAL A 44 21.40 11.20 -1.07
N LYS A 45 22.00 12.35 -1.38
CA LYS A 45 21.86 13.55 -0.55
C LYS A 45 20.55 14.29 -0.86
N PRO A 46 19.94 14.97 0.12
CA PRO A 46 18.68 15.71 -0.09
C PRO A 46 18.73 16.70 -1.25
N GLU A 47 19.90 17.35 -1.47
CA GLU A 47 20.11 18.36 -2.51
C GLU A 47 20.20 17.77 -3.94
N GLN A 48 20.26 16.45 -4.06
CA GLN A 48 20.32 15.74 -5.34
C GLN A 48 18.94 15.27 -5.84
N VAL A 49 17.90 15.46 -5.01
CA VAL A 49 16.53 15.05 -5.34
C VAL A 49 15.88 16.13 -6.19
N ASP A 50 15.31 15.73 -7.32
CA ASP A 50 14.60 16.64 -8.22
C ASP A 50 13.15 16.87 -7.78
N GLU A 51 12.45 15.80 -7.35
CA GLU A 51 11.05 15.87 -6.93
C GLU A 51 10.73 14.83 -5.84
N VAL A 52 9.60 15.03 -5.14
CA VAL A 52 9.06 14.07 -4.16
C VAL A 52 7.60 13.78 -4.46
N TYR A 53 7.23 12.50 -4.60
CA TYR A 53 5.83 12.04 -4.75
C TYR A 53 5.44 11.13 -3.59
N MET A 54 4.43 11.55 -2.82
CA MET A 54 3.90 10.72 -1.72
C MET A 54 2.41 10.53 -1.85
N GLY A 55 1.99 9.27 -1.83
CA GLY A 55 0.59 8.89 -1.74
C GLY A 55 0.02 9.22 -0.35
N CYS A 56 -1.16 9.84 -0.32
CA CYS A 56 -1.94 10.04 0.90
C CYS A 56 -3.41 10.20 0.51
N VAL A 57 -4.29 9.39 1.08
CA VAL A 57 -5.72 9.36 0.73
C VAL A 57 -6.54 10.24 1.65
N ILE A 58 -6.40 10.06 2.96
CA ILE A 58 -7.17 10.78 3.97
C ILE A 58 -6.40 12.03 4.37
N GLN A 59 -6.62 13.13 3.66
CA GLN A 59 -5.83 14.35 3.81
C GLN A 59 -6.49 15.41 4.71
N ALA A 60 -7.77 15.25 5.04
CA ALA A 60 -8.49 16.21 5.86
C ALA A 60 -7.80 16.44 7.22
N GLY A 61 -7.55 17.70 7.56
CA GLY A 61 -6.89 18.08 8.83
C GLY A 61 -5.37 17.93 8.87
N LEU A 62 -4.71 17.39 7.82
CA LEU A 62 -3.25 17.27 7.77
C LEU A 62 -2.53 18.58 7.35
N GLY A 63 -3.27 19.62 6.99
CA GLY A 63 -2.72 20.86 6.46
C GLY A 63 -2.44 20.81 4.96
N GLN A 64 -1.70 21.80 4.47
CA GLN A 64 -1.41 21.91 3.04
C GLN A 64 -0.40 20.83 2.61
N ASN A 65 -0.71 20.15 1.51
CA ASN A 65 0.20 19.25 0.79
C ASN A 65 1.04 18.35 1.73
N PRO A 66 0.48 17.26 2.24
CA PRO A 66 1.17 16.34 3.15
C PRO A 66 2.54 15.85 2.64
N ALA A 67 2.69 15.62 1.32
CA ALA A 67 3.96 15.24 0.72
C ALA A 67 5.02 16.33 0.88
N ARG A 68 4.64 17.62 0.70
CA ARG A 68 5.54 18.75 0.88
C ARG A 68 6.00 18.86 2.33
N GLN A 69 5.09 18.65 3.29
CA GLN A 69 5.45 18.65 4.71
C GLN A 69 6.46 17.55 5.03
N ALA A 70 6.21 16.33 4.53
CA ALA A 70 7.10 15.19 4.74
C ALA A 70 8.48 15.43 4.13
N ALA A 71 8.56 15.94 2.89
CA ALA A 71 9.79 16.24 2.18
C ALA A 71 10.62 17.31 2.91
N PHE A 72 10.01 18.46 3.24
CA PHE A 72 10.67 19.55 3.91
C PHE A 72 11.23 19.15 5.29
N ASN A 73 10.42 18.44 6.08
CA ASN A 73 10.84 17.95 7.39
C ASN A 73 11.89 16.81 7.28
N ALA A 74 12.01 16.17 6.12
CA ALA A 74 13.08 15.22 5.85
C ALA A 74 14.42 15.87 5.50
N GLY A 75 14.44 17.19 5.30
CA GLY A 75 15.62 17.94 4.93
C GLY A 75 15.80 18.11 3.42
N ILE A 76 14.78 17.79 2.63
CA ILE A 76 14.76 18.13 1.19
C ILE A 76 14.72 19.66 1.06
N PRO A 77 15.56 20.29 0.22
CA PRO A 77 15.62 21.73 0.04
C PRO A 77 14.26 22.34 -0.38
N GLU A 78 14.08 23.61 -0.08
CA GLU A 78 12.84 24.34 -0.36
C GLU A 78 12.57 24.54 -1.87
N GLU A 79 13.59 24.48 -2.67
CA GLU A 79 13.51 24.56 -4.14
C GLU A 79 12.94 23.28 -4.77
N VAL A 80 13.05 22.13 -4.10
CA VAL A 80 12.58 20.85 -4.61
C VAL A 80 11.07 20.72 -4.42
N PRO A 81 10.27 20.59 -5.48
CA PRO A 81 8.83 20.45 -5.38
C PRO A 81 8.42 19.10 -4.79
N ALA A 82 7.22 19.04 -4.21
CA ALA A 82 6.64 17.81 -3.73
C ALA A 82 5.12 17.74 -4.05
N THR A 83 4.64 16.57 -4.44
CA THR A 83 3.25 16.36 -4.84
C THR A 83 2.61 15.24 -4.02
N THR A 84 1.44 15.54 -3.45
CA THR A 84 0.60 14.51 -2.81
C THR A 84 -0.33 13.90 -3.85
N ILE A 85 -0.31 12.57 -3.96
CA ILE A 85 -1.08 11.81 -4.95
C ILE A 85 -2.17 10.99 -4.25
N ASN A 86 -3.38 11.06 -4.78
CA ASN A 86 -4.48 10.21 -4.36
C ASN A 86 -5.02 9.42 -5.55
N VAL A 87 -4.71 8.14 -5.58
CA VAL A 87 -5.31 7.08 -6.41
C VAL A 87 -5.76 5.96 -5.45
N LEU A 88 -6.38 6.35 -4.33
CA LEU A 88 -6.83 5.43 -3.28
C LEU A 88 -5.71 4.43 -2.91
N CYS A 89 -6.03 3.13 -2.80
CA CYS A 89 -5.06 2.09 -2.43
C CYS A 89 -3.82 2.04 -3.36
N GLY A 90 -3.96 2.48 -4.62
CA GLY A 90 -2.89 2.51 -5.61
C GLY A 90 -1.90 3.66 -5.46
N SER A 91 -2.16 4.65 -4.60
CA SER A 91 -1.40 5.91 -4.53
C SER A 91 0.11 5.70 -4.43
N GLY A 92 0.56 4.89 -3.48
CA GLY A 92 1.99 4.65 -3.27
C GLY A 92 2.68 3.98 -4.46
N LEU A 93 2.08 2.94 -5.06
CA LEU A 93 2.66 2.28 -6.24
C LEU A 93 2.63 3.19 -7.46
N HIS A 94 1.58 4.01 -7.59
CA HIS A 94 1.47 4.97 -8.68
C HIS A 94 2.53 6.09 -8.56
N CYS A 95 2.88 6.54 -7.35
CA CYS A 95 4.00 7.46 -7.14
C CYS A 95 5.31 6.91 -7.72
N VAL A 96 5.61 5.63 -7.45
CA VAL A 96 6.81 4.97 -8.00
C VAL A 96 6.73 4.85 -9.52
N ASN A 97 5.59 4.41 -10.06
CA ASN A 97 5.39 4.29 -11.50
C ASN A 97 5.47 5.64 -12.24
N LEU A 98 4.93 6.72 -11.64
CA LEU A 98 5.01 8.07 -12.19
C LEU A 98 6.44 8.59 -12.19
N ALA A 99 7.14 8.46 -11.06
CA ALA A 99 8.55 8.81 -10.94
C ALA A 99 9.41 8.10 -12.00
N ALA A 100 9.20 6.77 -12.16
CA ALA A 100 9.93 5.99 -13.15
C ALA A 100 9.65 6.44 -14.59
N LYS A 101 8.41 6.81 -14.90
CA LYS A 101 8.04 7.33 -16.24
C LYS A 101 8.68 8.70 -16.52
N LEU A 102 8.71 9.62 -15.55
CA LEU A 102 9.33 10.94 -15.70
C LEU A 102 10.85 10.81 -15.88
N ILE A 103 11.49 9.98 -15.07
CA ILE A 103 12.94 9.71 -15.21
C ILE A 103 13.23 9.04 -16.56
N GLY A 104 12.41 8.07 -16.97
CA GLY A 104 12.51 7.42 -18.28
C GLY A 104 12.32 8.37 -19.46
N ALA A 105 11.53 9.42 -19.30
CA ALA A 105 11.35 10.49 -20.28
C ALA A 105 12.51 11.51 -20.30
N GLY A 106 13.28 11.59 -19.22
CA GLY A 106 14.40 12.52 -19.07
C GLY A 106 14.04 13.83 -18.38
N ASP A 107 12.85 13.91 -17.76
CA ASP A 107 12.39 15.13 -17.05
C ASP A 107 13.01 15.26 -15.65
N ALA A 108 13.53 14.16 -15.07
CA ALA A 108 14.22 14.13 -13.79
C ALA A 108 15.29 13.04 -13.77
N ASP A 109 16.19 13.09 -12.80
CA ASP A 109 17.21 12.07 -12.55
C ASP A 109 16.95 11.27 -11.27
N ILE A 110 16.46 11.94 -10.22
CA ILE A 110 16.24 11.33 -8.89
C ILE A 110 14.91 11.84 -8.31
N ILE A 111 14.01 10.93 -8.04
CA ILE A 111 12.72 11.21 -7.40
C ILE A 111 12.57 10.31 -6.17
N VAL A 112 12.20 10.88 -5.02
CA VAL A 112 11.74 10.09 -3.88
C VAL A 112 10.25 9.83 -4.04
N ALA A 113 9.87 8.56 -4.13
CA ALA A 113 8.48 8.14 -4.32
C ALA A 113 8.02 7.21 -3.19
N GLY A 114 6.79 7.40 -2.72
CA GLY A 114 6.30 6.60 -1.62
C GLY A 114 4.82 6.79 -1.34
N GLY A 115 4.43 6.43 -0.12
CA GLY A 115 3.11 6.67 0.40
C GLY A 115 3.09 6.66 1.93
N MET A 116 2.12 7.35 2.49
CA MET A 116 1.93 7.49 3.92
C MET A 116 0.43 7.56 4.22
N GLU A 117 0.02 6.96 5.31
CA GLU A 117 -1.37 7.02 5.77
C GLU A 117 -1.43 6.88 7.28
N ASN A 118 -2.30 7.65 7.91
CA ASN A 118 -2.72 7.39 9.27
C ASN A 118 -4.25 7.40 9.32
N MET A 119 -4.83 6.21 9.23
CA MET A 119 -6.29 6.07 9.23
C MET A 119 -6.88 6.28 10.62
N SER A 120 -6.09 6.03 11.68
CA SER A 120 -6.49 6.29 13.08
C SER A 120 -6.76 7.77 13.36
N MET A 121 -6.13 8.70 12.61
CA MET A 121 -6.28 10.14 12.77
C MET A 121 -7.31 10.75 11.82
N ALA A 122 -8.02 9.95 11.03
CA ALA A 122 -9.04 10.45 10.13
C ALA A 122 -10.09 11.28 10.89
N PRO A 123 -10.30 12.55 10.55
CA PRO A 123 -11.22 13.40 11.30
C PRO A 123 -12.68 13.12 10.93
N TYR A 124 -13.58 13.47 11.84
CA TYR A 124 -14.98 13.57 11.52
C TYR A 124 -15.30 14.92 10.87
N LEU A 125 -16.15 14.93 9.85
CA LEU A 125 -16.54 16.09 9.06
C LEU A 125 -17.92 16.59 9.47
N LEU A 126 -18.07 17.90 9.45
CA LEU A 126 -19.35 18.59 9.62
C LEU A 126 -19.75 19.24 8.28
N PRO A 127 -20.42 18.53 7.35
CA PRO A 127 -20.66 19.00 5.99
C PRO A 127 -21.35 20.38 5.91
N ASN A 128 -22.29 20.62 6.80
CA ASN A 128 -23.02 21.90 6.88
C ASN A 128 -22.42 22.91 7.87
N GLY A 129 -21.24 22.58 8.48
CA GLY A 129 -20.67 23.42 9.53
C GLY A 129 -20.40 24.87 9.11
N ARG A 130 -20.05 25.10 7.83
CA ARG A 130 -19.77 26.46 7.29
C ARG A 130 -21.00 27.35 7.28
N TYR A 131 -22.18 26.80 7.02
CA TYR A 131 -23.43 27.57 6.89
C TYR A 131 -24.41 27.31 8.04
N GLY A 132 -24.04 26.43 8.98
CA GLY A 132 -24.80 26.09 10.17
C GLY A 132 -25.78 24.94 9.97
N TYR A 133 -26.13 24.32 11.09
CA TYR A 133 -27.15 23.27 11.19
C TYR A 133 -28.45 23.91 11.64
N ARG A 134 -29.54 23.71 10.89
CA ARG A 134 -30.88 24.19 11.23
C ARG A 134 -31.70 23.08 11.90
N MET A 135 -32.70 23.47 12.66
CA MET A 135 -33.67 22.54 13.21
C MET A 135 -34.41 21.79 12.11
N GLY A 136 -34.45 20.48 12.20
CA GLY A 136 -35.13 19.62 11.24
C GLY A 136 -34.45 18.25 11.07
N ALA A 137 -35.18 17.31 10.48
CA ALA A 137 -34.66 16.01 10.15
C ALA A 137 -33.49 16.15 9.14
N GLY A 138 -32.41 15.45 9.37
CA GLY A 138 -31.28 15.44 8.45
C GLY A 138 -30.30 16.58 8.65
N ALA A 139 -30.23 17.20 9.82
CA ALA A 139 -29.02 17.88 10.24
C ALA A 139 -27.88 16.87 10.02
N GLY A 140 -27.40 16.82 8.78
CA GLY A 140 -26.50 15.82 8.21
C GLY A 140 -25.45 15.44 9.22
N ALA A 141 -25.50 14.20 9.61
CA ALA A 141 -24.72 13.65 10.69
C ALA A 141 -23.25 14.01 10.51
N ILE A 142 -22.53 14.07 11.58
CA ILE A 142 -21.07 14.02 11.58
C ILE A 142 -20.66 12.84 10.69
N GLN A 143 -19.82 13.09 9.69
CA GLN A 143 -19.34 12.06 8.75
C GLN A 143 -17.92 11.65 9.13
N ASP A 144 -17.68 10.37 9.25
CA ASP A 144 -16.31 9.83 9.35
C ASP A 144 -15.63 9.93 7.99
N SER A 145 -14.55 10.73 7.89
CA SER A 145 -13.83 10.91 6.62
C SER A 145 -13.15 9.63 6.15
N MET A 146 -12.72 8.75 7.04
CA MET A 146 -12.17 7.45 6.68
C MET A 146 -13.20 6.60 5.95
N ILE A 147 -14.41 6.52 6.50
CA ILE A 147 -15.50 5.77 5.87
C ILE A 147 -15.94 6.42 4.57
N LYS A 148 -16.12 7.75 4.55
CA LYS A 148 -16.66 8.45 3.38
C LYS A 148 -15.66 8.53 2.23
N ASP A 149 -14.40 8.88 2.51
CA ASP A 149 -13.43 9.23 1.46
C ASP A 149 -12.54 8.04 1.05
N ALA A 150 -12.42 7.00 1.90
CA ALA A 150 -11.57 5.85 1.61
C ALA A 150 -12.31 4.51 1.49
N LEU A 151 -13.38 4.28 2.28
CA LEU A 151 -14.01 2.96 2.41
C LEU A 151 -15.42 2.87 1.80
N THR A 152 -15.99 3.97 1.31
CA THR A 152 -17.28 3.99 0.62
C THR A 152 -17.07 4.22 -0.88
N ASP A 153 -17.70 3.37 -1.70
CA ASP A 153 -17.69 3.55 -3.15
C ASP A 153 -18.42 4.84 -3.52
N ALA A 154 -17.76 5.68 -4.35
CA ALA A 154 -18.28 6.99 -4.70
C ALA A 154 -19.45 6.96 -5.69
N PHE A 155 -19.65 5.84 -6.40
CA PHE A 155 -20.68 5.70 -7.45
C PHE A 155 -21.93 4.99 -6.93
N TYR A 156 -21.75 4.02 -6.03
CA TYR A 156 -22.83 3.16 -5.55
C TYR A 156 -23.14 3.37 -4.06
N ASP A 157 -22.38 4.22 -3.35
CA ASP A 157 -22.60 4.64 -1.95
C ASP A 157 -22.73 3.45 -0.98
N TYR A 158 -21.88 2.44 -1.15
CA TYR A 158 -21.77 1.31 -0.23
C TYR A 158 -20.30 1.03 0.15
N HIS A 159 -20.12 0.36 1.28
CA HIS A 159 -18.79 0.06 1.80
C HIS A 159 -18.02 -0.89 0.86
N MET A 160 -16.67 -0.73 0.78
CA MET A 160 -15.78 -1.58 -0.02
C MET A 160 -15.96 -3.08 0.26
N GLY A 161 -16.36 -3.47 1.46
CA GLY A 161 -16.70 -4.86 1.77
C GLY A 161 -17.85 -5.44 0.95
N ILE A 162 -18.79 -4.62 0.48
CA ILE A 162 -19.86 -5.06 -0.44
C ILE A 162 -19.26 -5.40 -1.82
N THR A 163 -18.23 -4.69 -2.29
CA THR A 163 -17.55 -5.06 -3.52
C THR A 163 -16.88 -6.45 -3.41
N ALA A 164 -16.38 -6.79 -2.22
CA ALA A 164 -15.83 -8.12 -1.95
C ALA A 164 -16.92 -9.19 -1.92
N GLU A 165 -18.10 -8.91 -1.36
CA GLU A 165 -19.26 -9.81 -1.41
C GLU A 165 -19.75 -10.02 -2.87
N ASN A 166 -19.74 -8.97 -3.70
CA ASN A 166 -20.06 -9.07 -5.13
C ASN A 166 -19.09 -10.01 -5.87
N ILE A 167 -17.81 -9.97 -5.51
CA ILE A 167 -16.80 -10.91 -6.03
C ILE A 167 -17.10 -12.33 -5.58
N CYS A 168 -17.46 -12.54 -4.31
CA CYS A 168 -17.86 -13.86 -3.83
C CYS A 168 -19.00 -14.45 -4.67
N GLU A 169 -20.02 -13.67 -4.98
CA GLU A 169 -21.16 -14.10 -5.80
C GLU A 169 -20.74 -14.41 -7.24
N GLN A 170 -19.96 -13.53 -7.87
CA GLN A 170 -19.59 -13.67 -9.27
C GLN A 170 -18.62 -14.82 -9.53
N TRP A 171 -17.64 -15.02 -8.63
CA TRP A 171 -16.66 -16.12 -8.72
C TRP A 171 -17.08 -17.37 -7.97
N LYS A 172 -18.28 -17.38 -7.36
CA LYS A 172 -18.83 -18.51 -6.57
C LYS A 172 -17.85 -19.01 -5.52
N LEU A 173 -17.24 -18.07 -4.80
CA LEU A 173 -16.30 -18.37 -3.74
C LEU A 173 -17.01 -18.90 -2.52
N THR A 174 -16.34 -19.74 -1.73
CA THR A 174 -16.88 -20.26 -0.47
C THR A 174 -16.23 -19.56 0.73
N ARG A 175 -16.86 -19.64 1.88
CA ARG A 175 -16.33 -19.12 3.13
C ARG A 175 -15.03 -19.82 3.52
N GLU A 176 -14.95 -21.11 3.28
CA GLU A 176 -13.79 -21.94 3.54
C GLU A 176 -12.58 -21.47 2.75
N GLU A 177 -12.71 -21.23 1.42
CA GLU A 177 -11.62 -20.69 0.59
C GLU A 177 -11.10 -19.37 1.13
N LEU A 178 -11.99 -18.47 1.60
CA LEU A 178 -11.60 -17.18 2.14
C LEU A 178 -10.86 -17.31 3.47
N ASP A 179 -11.35 -18.16 4.36
CA ASP A 179 -10.75 -18.35 5.68
C ASP A 179 -9.42 -19.11 5.60
N GLU A 180 -9.28 -20.08 4.68
CA GLU A 180 -8.01 -20.75 4.38
C GLU A 180 -6.96 -19.75 3.88
N PHE A 181 -7.32 -18.88 2.92
CA PHE A 181 -6.44 -17.85 2.41
C PHE A 181 -6.00 -16.89 3.53
N ALA A 182 -6.95 -16.43 4.34
CA ALA A 182 -6.67 -15.50 5.44
C ALA A 182 -5.80 -16.12 6.53
N ALA A 183 -6.06 -17.37 6.90
CA ALA A 183 -5.24 -18.10 7.86
C ALA A 183 -3.81 -18.30 7.35
N ALA A 184 -3.64 -18.62 6.06
CA ALA A 184 -2.32 -18.75 5.44
C ALA A 184 -1.55 -17.43 5.46
N SER A 185 -2.21 -16.28 5.18
CA SER A 185 -1.59 -14.95 5.30
C SER A 185 -1.11 -14.68 6.72
N GLN A 186 -1.93 -14.94 7.74
CA GLN A 186 -1.58 -14.76 9.15
C GLN A 186 -0.38 -15.64 9.57
N GLN A 187 -0.39 -16.92 9.18
CA GLN A 187 0.66 -17.86 9.51
C GLN A 187 2.00 -17.49 8.85
N LYS A 188 1.97 -17.09 7.56
CA LYS A 188 3.15 -16.59 6.84
C LYS A 188 3.72 -15.34 7.52
N ALA A 189 2.87 -14.36 7.88
CA ALA A 189 3.32 -13.12 8.52
C ALA A 189 3.89 -13.37 9.93
N ALA A 190 3.25 -14.19 10.74
CA ALA A 190 3.76 -14.55 12.06
C ALA A 190 5.14 -15.21 11.96
N LYS A 191 5.31 -16.18 11.06
CA LYS A 191 6.60 -16.83 10.79
C LYS A 191 7.66 -15.85 10.27
N ALA A 192 7.27 -14.91 9.41
CA ALA A 192 8.19 -13.89 8.90
C ALA A 192 8.69 -12.95 10.00
N ILE A 193 7.83 -12.53 10.92
CA ILE A 193 8.23 -11.74 12.10
C ILE A 193 9.17 -12.54 12.99
N GLU A 194 8.81 -13.77 13.36
CA GLU A 194 9.60 -14.64 14.22
C GLU A 194 11.02 -14.88 13.64
N SER A 195 11.11 -15.09 12.34
CA SER A 195 12.38 -15.30 11.64
C SER A 195 13.11 -14.00 11.26
N GLY A 196 12.59 -12.83 11.63
CA GLY A 196 13.22 -11.54 11.38
C GLY A 196 13.24 -11.09 9.92
N LYS A 197 12.36 -11.63 9.07
CA LYS A 197 12.31 -11.30 7.62
C LYS A 197 12.09 -9.82 7.32
N PHE A 198 11.37 -9.10 8.18
CA PHE A 198 11.05 -7.68 7.96
C PHE A 198 12.08 -6.71 8.56
N LYS A 199 13.09 -7.18 9.30
CA LYS A 199 14.05 -6.30 10.00
C LYS A 199 14.79 -5.34 9.08
N ASP A 200 15.15 -5.80 7.88
CA ASP A 200 15.93 -5.00 6.94
C ASP A 200 15.08 -3.93 6.25
N GLU A 201 13.78 -4.16 6.08
CA GLU A 201 12.88 -3.23 5.40
C GLU A 201 12.26 -2.19 6.34
N ILE A 202 12.12 -2.52 7.63
CA ILE A 202 11.51 -1.63 8.63
C ILE A 202 12.51 -0.57 9.11
N VAL A 203 12.06 0.68 9.15
CA VAL A 203 12.69 1.77 9.87
C VAL A 203 11.93 2.02 11.18
N PRO A 204 12.61 2.03 12.34
CA PRO A 204 11.96 2.31 13.63
C PRO A 204 11.37 3.71 13.67
N VAL A 205 10.20 3.85 14.30
CA VAL A 205 9.54 5.14 14.56
C VAL A 205 9.57 5.43 16.05
N GLU A 206 10.10 6.58 16.43
CA GLU A 206 10.01 7.07 17.81
C GLU A 206 8.64 7.68 18.05
N VAL A 207 7.84 7.06 18.91
CA VAL A 207 6.51 7.51 19.27
C VAL A 207 6.54 8.11 20.68
N LYS A 208 6.24 9.41 20.77
CA LYS A 208 6.16 10.12 22.05
C LYS A 208 4.83 9.79 22.75
N LYS A 209 4.88 9.14 23.89
CA LYS A 209 3.76 9.00 24.82
C LYS A 209 3.93 9.98 25.98
N LYS A 210 2.86 10.23 26.75
CA LYS A 210 2.85 11.25 27.81
C LYS A 210 4.07 11.22 28.76
N LYS A 211 4.64 10.06 29.05
CA LYS A 211 5.73 9.88 30.03
C LYS A 211 6.99 9.21 29.46
N GLU A 212 6.94 8.69 28.23
CA GLU A 212 8.03 7.92 27.64
C GLU A 212 8.04 8.07 26.12
N THR A 213 9.17 7.77 25.50
CA THR A 213 9.26 7.56 24.05
C THR A 213 9.43 6.06 23.84
N ILE A 214 8.56 5.47 23.02
CA ILE A 214 8.69 4.08 22.61
C ILE A 214 9.27 4.00 21.21
N VAL A 215 10.04 2.98 20.93
CA VAL A 215 10.52 2.65 19.59
C VAL A 215 9.55 1.64 18.99
N PHE A 216 8.90 2.00 17.90
CA PHE A 216 7.96 1.16 17.19
C PHE A 216 8.63 0.61 15.92
N ASP A 217 8.90 -0.70 15.90
CA ASP A 217 9.72 -1.40 14.89
C ASP A 217 9.16 -2.77 14.48
N THR A 218 7.98 -3.13 14.92
CA THR A 218 7.36 -4.43 14.66
C THR A 218 5.89 -4.26 14.28
N ASP A 219 5.46 -4.94 13.22
CA ASP A 219 4.08 -4.91 12.73
C ASP A 219 3.10 -5.42 13.81
N GLU A 220 2.07 -4.64 14.14
CA GLU A 220 1.10 -4.96 15.22
C GLU A 220 0.00 -5.94 14.79
N GLY A 221 -0.25 -6.08 13.48
CA GLY A 221 -1.41 -6.80 12.95
C GLY A 221 -1.35 -8.32 13.07
N PRO A 222 -0.20 -8.96 12.78
CA PRO A 222 -0.12 -10.42 12.69
C PRO A 222 -0.40 -11.13 14.01
N ARG A 223 -1.21 -12.18 13.93
CA ARG A 223 -1.65 -12.98 15.09
C ARG A 223 -1.19 -14.41 14.93
N ALA A 224 -0.36 -14.88 15.86
CA ALA A 224 0.02 -16.28 15.91
C ALA A 224 -1.18 -17.20 16.22
N GLY A 225 -1.19 -18.40 15.65
CA GLY A 225 -2.17 -19.43 15.95
C GLY A 225 -3.55 -19.26 15.29
N VAL A 226 -3.67 -18.36 14.31
CA VAL A 226 -4.91 -18.25 13.50
C VAL A 226 -5.03 -19.47 12.59
N THR A 227 -6.22 -20.12 12.62
CA THR A 227 -6.58 -21.27 11.77
C THR A 227 -7.90 -21.01 11.05
N PRO A 228 -8.21 -21.72 9.95
CA PRO A 228 -9.50 -21.61 9.28
C PRO A 228 -10.68 -21.86 10.22
N GLU A 229 -10.56 -22.83 11.14
CA GLU A 229 -11.60 -23.16 12.13
C GLU A 229 -11.81 -22.01 13.13
N SER A 230 -10.76 -21.26 13.46
CA SER A 230 -10.89 -20.08 14.33
C SER A 230 -11.62 -18.94 13.61
N LEU A 231 -11.37 -18.77 12.32
CA LEU A 231 -11.98 -17.74 11.47
C LEU A 231 -13.44 -18.08 11.13
N SER A 232 -13.78 -19.35 10.94
CA SER A 232 -15.14 -19.78 10.59
C SER A 232 -16.22 -19.37 11.60
N LYS A 233 -15.81 -19.11 12.86
CA LYS A 233 -16.70 -18.65 13.94
C LYS A 233 -17.08 -17.16 13.84
N LEU A 234 -16.39 -16.39 12.99
CA LEU A 234 -16.67 -14.97 12.82
C LEU A 234 -17.94 -14.74 11.99
N ARG A 235 -18.70 -13.72 12.38
CA ARG A 235 -19.91 -13.33 11.66
C ARG A 235 -19.58 -12.51 10.43
N PRO A 236 -20.40 -12.57 9.36
CA PRO A 236 -20.29 -11.67 8.23
C PRO A 236 -20.31 -10.19 8.68
N ALA A 237 -19.45 -9.38 8.08
CA ALA A 237 -19.29 -7.98 8.51
C ALA A 237 -20.14 -7.01 7.66
N PHE A 238 -20.42 -7.33 6.40
CA PHE A 238 -21.01 -6.38 5.45
C PHE A 238 -22.39 -6.82 4.95
N LYS A 239 -22.63 -8.11 4.77
CA LYS A 239 -23.91 -8.67 4.34
C LYS A 239 -24.43 -9.63 5.41
N LYS A 240 -25.50 -9.25 6.12
CA LYS A 240 -26.00 -9.99 7.28
C LYS A 240 -26.40 -11.43 6.95
N ASP A 241 -27.13 -11.60 5.83
CA ASP A 241 -27.67 -12.88 5.41
C ASP A 241 -26.84 -13.40 4.21
N GLY A 242 -26.19 -14.54 4.41
CA GLY A 242 -25.39 -15.20 3.39
C GLY A 242 -24.09 -14.51 3.01
N GLY A 243 -23.64 -13.52 3.79
CA GLY A 243 -22.33 -12.89 3.58
C GLY A 243 -21.17 -13.81 3.92
N LEU A 244 -20.06 -13.68 3.20
CA LEU A 244 -18.85 -14.48 3.37
C LEU A 244 -17.68 -13.68 3.92
N VAL A 245 -17.70 -12.34 3.75
CA VAL A 245 -16.64 -11.44 4.18
C VAL A 245 -16.76 -11.11 5.67
N THR A 246 -15.69 -11.35 6.41
CA THR A 246 -15.63 -11.14 7.87
C THR A 246 -14.45 -10.26 8.24
N ALA A 247 -14.38 -9.80 9.48
CA ALA A 247 -13.21 -9.09 10.01
C ALA A 247 -11.93 -9.96 10.01
N GLY A 248 -12.04 -11.28 9.89
CA GLY A 248 -10.89 -12.19 9.87
C GLY A 248 -10.34 -12.48 8.46
N ASN A 249 -11.15 -12.26 7.42
CA ASN A 249 -10.75 -12.46 6.03
C ASN A 249 -10.76 -11.17 5.20
N ALA A 250 -10.65 -10.04 5.89
CA ALA A 250 -10.46 -8.69 5.36
C ALA A 250 -9.23 -8.05 6.01
N SER A 251 -8.60 -7.10 5.32
CA SER A 251 -7.51 -6.29 5.88
C SER A 251 -8.03 -5.36 6.98
N GLY A 252 -7.13 -4.97 7.89
CA GLY A 252 -7.42 -4.01 8.96
C GLY A 252 -7.40 -2.56 8.49
N ILE A 253 -7.70 -1.66 9.42
CA ILE A 253 -7.52 -0.21 9.36
C ILE A 253 -6.16 0.09 9.98
N ASN A 254 -5.26 0.76 9.26
CA ASN A 254 -3.85 0.77 9.62
C ASN A 254 -3.14 2.11 9.37
N ASP A 255 -1.99 2.26 10.00
CA ASP A 255 -1.16 3.46 9.98
C ASP A 255 0.27 3.05 9.58
N ALA A 256 0.83 3.63 8.51
CA ALA A 256 2.22 3.40 8.10
C ALA A 256 2.69 4.36 7.01
N ALA A 257 4.00 4.32 6.71
CA ALA A 257 4.60 4.94 5.53
C ALA A 257 5.65 4.04 4.90
N ALA A 258 5.92 4.25 3.61
CA ALA A 258 6.97 3.60 2.85
C ALA A 258 7.54 4.55 1.80
N ALA A 259 8.83 4.44 1.48
CA ALA A 259 9.48 5.26 0.46
C ALA A 259 10.58 4.49 -0.28
N ILE A 260 10.83 4.89 -1.51
CA ILE A 260 11.85 4.35 -2.41
C ILE A 260 12.49 5.51 -3.16
N VAL A 261 13.81 5.48 -3.34
CA VAL A 261 14.51 6.37 -4.26
C VAL A 261 14.43 5.74 -5.66
N VAL A 262 13.82 6.46 -6.58
CA VAL A 262 13.70 6.11 -8.00
C VAL A 262 14.68 6.97 -8.77
N MET A 263 15.55 6.39 -9.58
CA MET A 263 16.59 7.18 -10.26
C MET A 263 17.01 6.56 -11.61
N SER A 264 17.63 7.38 -12.46
CA SER A 264 18.22 6.88 -13.70
C SER A 264 19.42 5.98 -13.38
N GLU A 265 19.62 4.93 -14.19
CA GLU A 265 20.78 4.05 -14.03
C GLU A 265 22.11 4.81 -14.21
N GLU A 266 22.12 5.80 -15.08
CA GLU A 266 23.29 6.67 -15.30
C GLU A 266 23.63 7.43 -14.01
N LYS A 267 22.62 8.03 -13.36
CA LYS A 267 22.82 8.78 -12.13
C LYS A 267 23.19 7.88 -10.96
N ALA A 268 22.63 6.67 -10.90
CA ALA A 268 23.03 5.67 -9.91
C ALA A 268 24.53 5.33 -10.04
N LYS A 269 25.02 5.11 -11.25
CA LYS A 269 26.44 4.84 -11.52
C LYS A 269 27.34 6.03 -11.16
N GLU A 270 26.92 7.26 -11.52
CA GLU A 270 27.64 8.50 -11.19
C GLU A 270 27.82 8.67 -9.69
N LEU A 271 26.77 8.38 -8.92
CA LEU A 271 26.77 8.55 -7.46
C LEU A 271 27.25 7.31 -6.69
N GLY A 272 27.57 6.21 -7.36
CA GLY A 272 27.97 4.95 -6.73
C GLY A 272 26.83 4.28 -5.94
N VAL A 273 25.58 4.54 -6.28
CA VAL A 273 24.39 3.94 -5.65
C VAL A 273 24.21 2.51 -6.18
N THR A 274 24.07 1.55 -5.26
CA THR A 274 23.76 0.17 -5.62
C THR A 274 22.25 -0.01 -5.75
N PRO A 275 21.72 -0.30 -6.95
CA PRO A 275 20.30 -0.56 -7.14
C PRO A 275 19.83 -1.83 -6.43
N MET A 276 18.61 -1.82 -5.92
CA MET A 276 17.91 -3.01 -5.44
C MET A 276 17.27 -3.79 -6.60
N ALA A 277 16.74 -3.07 -7.59
CA ALA A 277 16.15 -3.62 -8.82
C ALA A 277 16.05 -2.53 -9.90
N THR A 278 15.80 -2.96 -11.14
CA THR A 278 15.38 -2.13 -12.27
C THR A 278 13.86 -2.12 -12.34
N TRP A 279 13.24 -0.92 -12.50
CA TRP A 279 11.83 -0.81 -12.86
C TRP A 279 11.65 -1.08 -14.35
N ILE A 280 10.80 -2.05 -14.69
CA ILE A 280 10.59 -2.47 -16.08
C ILE A 280 9.33 -1.81 -16.66
N ALA A 281 8.21 -1.91 -15.96
CA ALA A 281 6.95 -1.34 -16.38
C ALA A 281 6.01 -1.13 -15.18
N GLY A 282 5.08 -0.18 -15.31
CA GLY A 282 4.04 0.00 -14.30
C GLY A 282 2.83 0.73 -14.87
N GLU A 283 1.62 0.22 -14.60
CA GLU A 283 0.37 0.73 -15.17
C GLU A 283 -0.76 0.81 -14.15
N LEU A 284 -1.69 1.71 -14.46
CA LEU A 284 -3.05 1.70 -13.94
C LEU A 284 -4.00 1.13 -15.00
N ALA A 285 -5.04 0.45 -14.56
CA ALA A 285 -6.14 0.01 -15.40
C ALA A 285 -7.48 0.13 -14.68
N GLY A 286 -8.55 0.38 -15.43
CA GLY A 286 -9.92 0.43 -14.90
C GLY A 286 -10.62 -0.92 -14.98
N CYS A 287 -11.62 -1.11 -14.11
CA CYS A 287 -12.57 -2.21 -14.12
C CYS A 287 -13.93 -1.72 -13.58
N ASP A 288 -14.92 -2.61 -13.50
CA ASP A 288 -16.21 -2.28 -12.89
C ASP A 288 -16.03 -1.94 -11.39
N PRO A 289 -16.45 -0.75 -10.93
CA PRO A 289 -16.36 -0.37 -9.52
C PRO A 289 -17.05 -1.34 -8.56
N ARG A 290 -18.13 -1.99 -9.00
CA ARG A 290 -18.88 -2.96 -8.18
C ARG A 290 -18.06 -4.17 -7.77
N ILE A 291 -17.00 -4.46 -8.51
CA ILE A 291 -16.04 -5.54 -8.28
C ILE A 291 -14.61 -5.01 -8.33
N MET A 292 -14.37 -3.83 -7.74
CA MET A 292 -13.07 -3.12 -7.81
C MET A 292 -11.88 -4.01 -7.43
N GLY A 293 -12.10 -5.02 -6.58
CA GLY A 293 -11.07 -5.95 -6.14
C GLY A 293 -10.43 -6.75 -7.27
N ILE A 294 -11.09 -6.86 -8.46
CA ILE A 294 -10.51 -7.53 -9.62
C ILE A 294 -9.55 -6.63 -10.43
N GLY A 295 -9.43 -5.35 -10.07
CA GLY A 295 -8.55 -4.37 -10.73
C GLY A 295 -7.10 -4.81 -10.97
N PRO A 296 -6.47 -5.62 -10.07
CA PRO A 296 -5.15 -6.20 -10.33
C PRO A 296 -5.04 -6.96 -11.65
N VAL A 297 -6.12 -7.60 -12.09
CA VAL A 297 -6.12 -8.43 -13.32
C VAL A 297 -5.86 -7.58 -14.58
N PRO A 298 -6.68 -6.58 -14.92
CA PRO A 298 -6.41 -5.73 -16.07
C PRO A 298 -5.11 -4.92 -15.92
N ALA A 299 -4.75 -4.46 -14.71
CA ALA A 299 -3.52 -3.72 -14.49
C ALA A 299 -2.28 -4.59 -14.74
N THR A 300 -2.25 -5.81 -14.19
CA THR A 300 -1.16 -6.76 -14.41
C THR A 300 -1.05 -7.17 -15.88
N LYS A 301 -2.16 -7.53 -16.53
CA LYS A 301 -2.16 -7.88 -17.97
C LYS A 301 -1.62 -6.74 -18.84
N LYS A 302 -2.02 -5.50 -18.56
CA LYS A 302 -1.52 -4.31 -19.28
C LYS A 302 -0.02 -4.08 -19.04
N THR A 303 0.45 -4.28 -17.79
CA THR A 303 1.85 -4.10 -17.42
C THR A 303 2.73 -5.19 -18.04
N MET A 304 2.28 -6.47 -18.00
CA MET A 304 2.95 -7.59 -18.64
C MET A 304 3.07 -7.40 -20.16
N ALA A 305 2.01 -6.95 -20.83
CA ALA A 305 2.03 -6.69 -22.27
C ALA A 305 3.09 -5.63 -22.65
N LYS A 306 3.29 -4.60 -21.81
CA LYS A 306 4.37 -3.61 -22.02
C LYS A 306 5.76 -4.18 -21.80
N ALA A 307 5.92 -5.06 -20.82
CA ALA A 307 7.19 -5.68 -20.47
C ALA A 307 7.56 -6.84 -21.40
N GLY A 308 6.60 -7.40 -22.14
CA GLY A 308 6.77 -8.64 -22.90
C GLY A 308 6.85 -9.89 -22.03
N TYR A 309 6.23 -9.86 -20.82
CA TYR A 309 6.26 -10.94 -19.83
C TYR A 309 4.92 -11.68 -19.77
N GLN A 310 5.00 -12.89 -19.23
CA GLN A 310 3.86 -13.72 -18.87
C GLN A 310 3.84 -13.95 -17.35
N ILE A 311 2.72 -14.37 -16.83
CA ILE A 311 2.56 -14.57 -15.38
C ILE A 311 3.51 -15.65 -14.82
N SER A 312 3.85 -16.63 -15.63
CA SER A 312 4.80 -17.71 -15.28
C SER A 312 6.26 -17.25 -15.19
N ASP A 313 6.57 -16.02 -15.64
CA ASP A 313 7.94 -15.49 -15.61
C ASP A 313 8.33 -14.93 -14.23
N PHE A 314 7.35 -14.70 -13.35
CA PHE A 314 7.61 -14.11 -12.05
C PHE A 314 8.03 -15.12 -11.00
N ASP A 315 9.18 -14.87 -10.38
CA ASP A 315 9.69 -15.63 -9.24
C ASP A 315 8.95 -15.30 -7.93
N LEU A 316 8.51 -14.03 -7.79
CA LEU A 316 7.78 -13.54 -6.63
C LEU A 316 6.68 -12.56 -7.04
N ILE A 317 5.55 -12.63 -6.34
CA ILE A 317 4.39 -11.76 -6.52
C ILE A 317 3.95 -11.24 -5.16
N GLU A 318 3.88 -9.92 -5.03
CA GLU A 318 3.19 -9.24 -3.94
C GLU A 318 1.88 -8.66 -4.48
N ALA A 319 0.77 -9.30 -4.15
CA ALA A 319 -0.59 -8.85 -4.46
C ALA A 319 -1.28 -8.43 -3.17
N ASN A 320 -1.66 -7.15 -3.05
CA ASN A 320 -2.25 -6.63 -1.82
C ASN A 320 -3.57 -7.33 -1.48
N GLU A 321 -3.70 -7.72 -0.23
CA GLU A 321 -4.85 -8.48 0.29
C GLU A 321 -5.84 -7.52 0.99
N ALA A 322 -6.56 -6.71 0.21
CA ALA A 322 -7.62 -5.88 0.81
C ALA A 322 -8.74 -6.76 1.40
N PHE A 323 -9.08 -7.85 0.70
CA PHE A 323 -10.02 -8.89 1.11
C PHE A 323 -9.55 -10.25 0.59
N ALA A 324 -9.79 -11.33 1.33
CA ALA A 324 -9.50 -12.68 0.83
C ALA A 324 -10.29 -12.99 -0.46
N ALA A 325 -11.55 -12.55 -0.54
CA ALA A 325 -12.40 -12.72 -1.73
C ALA A 325 -11.73 -12.19 -2.99
N GLN A 326 -11.23 -10.95 -2.93
CA GLN A 326 -10.53 -10.32 -4.04
C GLN A 326 -9.22 -11.05 -4.36
N SER A 327 -8.46 -11.44 -3.34
CA SER A 327 -7.16 -12.10 -3.53
C SER A 327 -7.30 -13.46 -4.21
N VAL A 328 -8.27 -14.27 -3.77
CA VAL A 328 -8.58 -15.57 -4.37
C VAL A 328 -9.07 -15.42 -5.81
N ALA A 329 -9.95 -14.45 -6.08
CA ALA A 329 -10.43 -14.19 -7.44
C ALA A 329 -9.30 -13.73 -8.38
N VAL A 330 -8.43 -12.83 -7.94
CA VAL A 330 -7.25 -12.37 -8.71
C VAL A 330 -6.30 -13.53 -8.99
N GLN A 331 -6.04 -14.38 -8.02
CA GLN A 331 -5.20 -15.57 -8.20
C GLN A 331 -5.79 -16.54 -9.25
N LYS A 332 -7.09 -16.79 -9.18
CA LYS A 332 -7.79 -17.63 -10.17
C LYS A 332 -7.71 -17.04 -11.60
N GLU A 333 -7.90 -15.73 -11.73
CA GLU A 333 -7.91 -15.03 -13.03
C GLU A 333 -6.53 -14.87 -13.68
N LEU A 334 -5.49 -14.70 -12.89
CA LEU A 334 -4.11 -14.57 -13.38
C LEU A 334 -3.37 -15.90 -13.45
N GLY A 335 -3.78 -16.91 -12.66
CA GLY A 335 -3.25 -18.26 -12.72
C GLY A 335 -1.85 -18.44 -12.07
N PHE A 336 -1.46 -17.59 -11.12
CA PHE A 336 -0.20 -17.76 -10.42
C PHE A 336 -0.28 -18.70 -9.21
N SER A 337 0.85 -19.33 -8.87
CA SER A 337 0.95 -20.24 -7.73
C SER A 337 0.92 -19.50 -6.39
N SER A 338 0.34 -20.15 -5.38
CA SER A 338 0.43 -19.70 -3.98
C SER A 338 1.86 -19.71 -3.42
N ASP A 339 2.78 -20.47 -4.05
CA ASP A 339 4.16 -20.59 -3.60
C ASP A 339 4.98 -19.32 -3.85
N VAL A 340 4.59 -18.53 -4.86
CA VAL A 340 5.25 -17.26 -5.21
C VAL A 340 4.49 -16.05 -4.68
N LEU A 341 3.25 -16.25 -4.16
CA LEU A 341 2.36 -15.18 -3.71
C LEU A 341 2.56 -14.86 -2.24
N ASN A 342 2.81 -13.56 -1.94
CA ASN A 342 2.83 -13.02 -0.57
C ASN A 342 3.51 -13.99 0.40
N VAL A 343 4.74 -14.35 0.07
CA VAL A 343 5.47 -15.44 0.74
C VAL A 343 5.75 -15.17 2.23
N ASN A 344 5.65 -13.92 2.64
CA ASN A 344 5.77 -13.45 4.03
C ASN A 344 4.43 -12.99 4.62
N GLY A 345 3.29 -13.39 4.03
CA GLY A 345 1.98 -12.88 4.39
C GLY A 345 1.68 -11.53 3.73
N GLY A 346 0.41 -11.14 3.73
CA GLY A 346 -0.06 -9.91 3.10
C GLY A 346 -0.93 -9.05 4.02
N ALA A 347 -1.72 -8.16 3.43
CA ALA A 347 -2.43 -7.11 4.16
C ALA A 347 -3.53 -7.62 5.11
N ILE A 348 -4.07 -8.82 4.92
CA ILE A 348 -5.01 -9.42 5.88
C ILE A 348 -4.32 -9.59 7.25
N ALA A 349 -3.05 -9.96 7.24
CA ALA A 349 -2.26 -10.11 8.46
C ALA A 349 -1.57 -8.79 8.85
N LEU A 350 -0.83 -8.18 7.91
CA LEU A 350 0.02 -7.02 8.16
C LEU A 350 -0.76 -5.71 8.29
N GLY A 351 -1.85 -5.55 7.52
CA GLY A 351 -2.62 -4.33 7.47
C GLY A 351 -2.59 -3.61 6.13
N HIS A 352 -3.55 -2.66 5.95
CA HIS A 352 -3.75 -1.93 4.70
C HIS A 352 -3.84 -0.41 4.92
N PRO A 353 -2.74 0.28 5.25
CA PRO A 353 -2.70 1.75 5.27
C PRO A 353 -2.81 2.26 3.82
N VAL A 354 -4.01 2.70 3.41
CA VAL A 354 -4.42 2.79 2.01
C VAL A 354 -3.43 3.53 1.10
N GLY A 355 -3.02 4.75 1.44
CA GLY A 355 -2.08 5.53 0.62
C GLY A 355 -0.64 4.99 0.60
N CYS A 356 -0.25 4.20 1.61
CA CYS A 356 1.07 3.60 1.74
C CYS A 356 1.19 2.24 1.05
N SER A 357 0.12 1.45 1.03
CA SER A 357 0.14 0.01 0.72
C SER A 357 0.83 -0.33 -0.60
N GLY A 358 0.64 0.47 -1.64
CA GLY A 358 1.27 0.21 -2.94
C GLY A 358 2.80 0.26 -2.89
N THR A 359 3.38 1.21 -2.17
CA THR A 359 4.83 1.25 -1.95
C THR A 359 5.26 0.16 -0.98
N ARG A 360 4.47 -0.11 0.07
CA ARG A 360 4.76 -1.14 1.05
C ARG A 360 4.96 -2.52 0.41
N ILE A 361 4.03 -2.94 -0.47
CA ILE A 361 4.16 -4.24 -1.14
C ILE A 361 5.41 -4.29 -2.03
N LEU A 362 5.74 -3.20 -2.71
CA LEU A 362 6.95 -3.15 -3.53
C LEU A 362 8.23 -3.20 -2.67
N VAL A 363 8.27 -2.53 -1.52
CA VAL A 363 9.39 -2.62 -0.56
C VAL A 363 9.60 -4.06 -0.12
N THR A 364 8.55 -4.75 0.34
CA THR A 364 8.62 -6.15 0.77
C THR A 364 9.09 -7.06 -0.38
N LEU A 365 8.56 -6.86 -1.60
CA LEU A 365 8.98 -7.59 -2.78
C LEU A 365 10.48 -7.45 -3.05
N LEU A 366 11.01 -6.22 -3.03
CA LEU A 366 12.43 -5.94 -3.29
C LEU A 366 13.34 -6.64 -2.28
N TYR A 367 13.01 -6.61 -1.00
CA TYR A 367 13.81 -7.30 0.03
C TYR A 367 13.72 -8.81 -0.07
N GLU A 368 12.55 -9.37 -0.36
CA GLU A 368 12.42 -10.82 -0.49
C GLU A 368 13.07 -11.34 -1.78
N MET A 369 13.05 -10.56 -2.88
CA MET A 369 13.82 -10.86 -4.08
C MET A 369 15.33 -10.94 -3.78
N GLN A 370 15.86 -10.03 -2.98
CA GLN A 370 17.28 -10.09 -2.56
C GLN A 370 17.57 -11.33 -1.72
N LYS A 371 16.70 -11.65 -0.75
CA LYS A 371 16.89 -12.78 0.18
C LYS A 371 16.83 -14.16 -0.48
N ARG A 372 16.07 -14.27 -1.58
CA ARG A 372 15.89 -15.52 -2.33
C ARG A 372 16.69 -15.60 -3.61
N ASP A 373 17.44 -14.55 -3.96
CA ASP A 373 18.08 -14.40 -5.27
C ASP A 373 17.07 -14.54 -6.43
N ALA A 374 15.87 -14.00 -6.22
CA ALA A 374 14.82 -13.96 -7.22
C ALA A 374 15.06 -12.80 -8.19
N HIS A 375 14.77 -13.01 -9.49
CA HIS A 375 15.10 -12.06 -10.53
C HIS A 375 13.92 -11.23 -10.99
N LYS A 376 12.72 -11.80 -11.11
CA LYS A 376 11.53 -11.12 -11.63
C LYS A 376 10.45 -11.02 -10.57
N GLY A 377 10.02 -9.80 -10.29
CA GLY A 377 9.00 -9.51 -9.31
C GLY A 377 7.82 -8.72 -9.86
N LEU A 378 6.62 -9.02 -9.37
CA LEU A 378 5.38 -8.31 -9.67
C LEU A 378 4.78 -7.78 -8.36
N ALA A 379 4.50 -6.49 -8.30
CA ALA A 379 3.67 -5.87 -7.27
C ALA A 379 2.33 -5.43 -7.90
N THR A 380 1.19 -5.79 -7.29
CA THR A 380 -0.13 -5.39 -7.80
C THR A 380 -1.14 -5.20 -6.68
N LEU A 381 -2.11 -4.32 -6.88
CA LEU A 381 -3.19 -4.10 -5.92
C LEU A 381 -4.46 -3.57 -6.57
N CYS A 382 -5.60 -3.86 -5.93
CA CYS A 382 -6.89 -3.28 -6.26
C CYS A 382 -6.95 -1.82 -5.78
N VAL A 383 -7.78 -1.05 -6.43
CA VAL A 383 -7.95 0.38 -6.18
C VAL A 383 -9.44 0.71 -6.18
N GLY A 384 -9.92 1.36 -5.14
CA GLY A 384 -11.29 1.83 -5.04
C GLY A 384 -11.72 2.63 -6.28
N GLY A 385 -13.03 2.68 -6.53
CA GLY A 385 -13.55 3.33 -7.73
C GLY A 385 -13.41 2.50 -9.02
N GLY A 386 -13.05 1.20 -8.91
CA GLY A 386 -12.94 0.28 -10.04
C GLY A 386 -11.64 0.42 -10.82
N MET A 387 -10.52 0.31 -10.15
CA MET A 387 -9.19 0.37 -10.77
C MET A 387 -8.24 -0.68 -10.18
N GLY A 388 -7.08 -0.83 -10.80
CA GLY A 388 -5.94 -1.57 -10.29
C GLY A 388 -4.63 -0.92 -10.67
N ALA A 389 -3.58 -1.20 -9.91
CA ALA A 389 -2.22 -0.80 -10.21
C ALA A 389 -1.29 -2.01 -10.22
N ALA A 390 -0.28 -1.98 -11.09
CA ALA A 390 0.76 -3.00 -11.13
C ALA A 390 2.12 -2.38 -11.45
N ALA A 391 3.19 -3.01 -10.98
CA ALA A 391 4.57 -2.70 -11.32
C ALA A 391 5.38 -3.99 -11.46
N ILE A 392 6.27 -4.04 -12.45
CA ILE A 392 7.21 -5.13 -12.70
C ILE A 392 8.62 -4.61 -12.45
N VAL A 393 9.39 -5.37 -11.69
CA VAL A 393 10.79 -5.09 -11.37
C VAL A 393 11.67 -6.31 -11.68
N GLU A 394 12.94 -6.05 -11.98
CA GLU A 394 13.93 -7.08 -12.32
C GLU A 394 15.27 -6.81 -11.64
N ARG A 395 15.95 -7.87 -11.17
CA ARG A 395 17.30 -7.82 -10.56
C ARG A 395 18.33 -8.45 -11.49
#